data_91b1ee3ed3579ae490c5200d7eee0dae
#
_entry.id   91b1ee3ed3579ae490c5200d7eee0dae
#
_cell.length_a   1.000
_cell.length_b   1.000
_cell.length_c   1.000
_cell.angle_alpha   90.00
_cell.angle_beta   90.00
_cell.angle_gamma   90.00
#
_symmetry.space_group_name_H-M   'P 1'
#
loop_
_entity.id
_entity.type
_entity.pdbx_description
1 polymer ?
#
loop_
_entity_poly.entity_id
_entity_poly.type
_entity_poly.pdbx_seq_one_letter_code
_entity_poly.pdbx_strand_id
1 'polypeptide(L)'
;MAFDNIWRTLEYTIKLYAKRVWNYGADKGVADCFRRVATEVVEPMVNKEESLEKAYAALFNNMSVSLSNYVTVRLLYTKQLSVAPQIAFVQERAEQILPDGLLNIIRKAYSKKDGTMDAKNIRDIGRRLTRLIQGKDFEFGGNQFKSLGFAVRVHFLLSVVLYTSRCERFHGDIYSPFKSSISSLNRYYAYYYLTLASLLFFWTIMNKIVERDKNLVLFIEWGLVKKSVEETLQRMNNVLTNK
;
A
#
# COMPACT_ATOMS: atom_id res chain seq x y z
N MET A 1 -12.38 1.43 -12.53
CA MET A 1 -13.33 2.51 -12.18
C MET A 1 -13.46 2.75 -10.68
N ALA A 2 -13.89 1.79 -9.83
CA ALA A 2 -14.06 2.10 -8.41
C ALA A 2 -12.76 2.56 -7.71
N PHE A 3 -11.67 1.82 -7.84
CA PHE A 3 -10.38 2.21 -7.26
C PHE A 3 -9.92 3.59 -7.72
N ASP A 4 -10.03 3.91 -9.00
CA ASP A 4 -9.54 5.20 -9.52
C ASP A 4 -10.33 6.38 -8.96
N ASN A 5 -11.66 6.24 -8.81
CA ASN A 5 -12.51 7.28 -8.25
C ASN A 5 -12.22 7.46 -6.75
N ILE A 6 -12.08 6.35 -6.01
CA ILE A 6 -11.75 6.40 -4.58
C ILE A 6 -10.34 6.96 -4.38
N TRP A 7 -9.39 6.57 -5.22
CA TRP A 7 -8.04 7.13 -5.15
C TRP A 7 -8.03 8.64 -5.42
N ARG A 8 -8.74 9.12 -6.44
CA ARG A 8 -8.85 10.57 -6.71
C ARG A 8 -9.43 11.32 -5.51
N THR A 9 -10.46 10.75 -4.89
CA THR A 9 -11.08 11.31 -3.69
C THR A 9 -10.07 11.33 -2.53
N LEU A 10 -9.35 10.25 -2.30
CA LEU A 10 -8.30 10.15 -1.29
C LEU A 10 -7.17 11.17 -1.55
N GLU A 11 -6.68 11.26 -2.78
CA GLU A 11 -5.66 12.22 -3.18
C GLU A 11 -6.08 13.66 -2.92
N TYR A 12 -7.32 13.99 -3.30
CA TYR A 12 -7.89 15.31 -3.03
C TYR A 12 -7.98 15.58 -1.52
N THR A 13 -8.44 14.62 -0.76
CA THR A 13 -8.58 14.72 0.70
C THR A 13 -7.23 14.92 1.40
N ILE A 14 -6.20 14.17 0.98
CA ILE A 14 -4.84 14.36 1.49
C ILE A 14 -4.34 15.78 1.18
N LYS A 15 -4.50 16.26 -0.05
CA LYS A 15 -4.08 17.61 -0.45
C LYS A 15 -4.86 18.69 0.30
N LEU A 16 -6.16 18.51 0.50
CA LEU A 16 -6.99 19.42 1.28
C LEU A 16 -6.50 19.51 2.74
N TYR A 17 -6.23 18.34 3.36
CA TYR A 17 -5.69 18.28 4.70
C TYR A 17 -4.31 18.95 4.79
N ALA A 18 -3.41 18.63 3.86
CA ALA A 18 -2.07 19.19 3.80
C ALA A 18 -2.09 20.71 3.66
N LYS A 19 -2.96 21.24 2.79
CA LYS A 19 -3.13 22.69 2.63
C LYS A 19 -3.66 23.34 3.91
N ARG A 20 -4.68 22.77 4.53
CA ARG A 20 -5.36 23.38 5.70
C ARG A 20 -4.57 23.24 7.00
N VAL A 21 -3.85 22.12 7.17
CA VAL A 21 -3.23 21.77 8.46
C VAL A 21 -1.72 21.96 8.44
N TRP A 22 -1.06 21.60 7.32
CA TRP A 22 0.39 21.69 7.22
C TRP A 22 0.86 22.92 6.46
N ASN A 23 -0.07 23.73 5.96
CA ASN A 23 0.20 24.91 5.17
C ASN A 23 1.08 24.61 3.91
N TYR A 24 0.85 23.45 3.31
CA TYR A 24 1.56 23.07 2.10
C TYR A 24 1.11 23.88 0.90
N GLY A 25 2.07 24.40 0.14
CA GLY A 25 1.82 25.08 -1.14
C GLY A 25 1.26 24.14 -2.20
N ALA A 26 0.77 24.73 -3.28
CA ALA A 26 0.20 23.99 -4.42
C ALA A 26 1.25 23.19 -5.21
N ASP A 27 2.53 23.49 -5.02
CA ASP A 27 3.69 22.84 -5.63
C ASP A 27 3.98 21.44 -5.07
N LYS A 28 3.47 21.14 -3.87
CA LYS A 28 3.68 19.84 -3.24
C LYS A 28 2.78 18.75 -3.83
N GLY A 29 3.42 17.65 -4.24
CA GLY A 29 2.71 16.45 -4.69
C GLY A 29 2.05 15.69 -3.54
N VAL A 30 1.04 14.87 -3.86
CA VAL A 30 0.41 14.03 -2.84
C VAL A 30 1.40 13.06 -2.18
N ALA A 31 2.37 12.61 -2.93
CA ALA A 31 3.40 11.69 -2.44
C ALA A 31 4.27 12.29 -1.31
N ASP A 32 4.50 13.61 -1.34
CA ASP A 32 5.24 14.32 -0.30
C ASP A 32 4.50 14.34 1.05
N CYS A 33 3.19 14.06 1.02
CA CYS A 33 2.35 14.03 2.21
C CYS A 33 2.32 12.66 2.90
N PHE A 34 2.65 11.57 2.22
CA PHE A 34 2.36 10.20 2.71
C PHE A 34 3.03 9.87 4.06
N ARG A 35 4.28 10.28 4.25
CA ARG A 35 4.97 10.09 5.51
C ARG A 35 4.23 10.79 6.65
N ARG A 36 3.87 12.06 6.46
CA ARG A 36 3.14 12.84 7.47
C ARG A 36 1.73 12.32 7.70
N VAL A 37 1.04 11.84 6.66
CA VAL A 37 -0.26 11.15 6.81
C VAL A 37 -0.10 9.94 7.75
N ALA A 38 0.94 9.15 7.55
CA ALA A 38 1.18 7.97 8.38
C ALA A 38 1.47 8.35 9.85
N THR A 39 2.37 9.30 10.09
CA THR A 39 2.88 9.64 11.43
C THR A 39 2.01 10.64 12.19
N GLU A 40 1.37 11.60 11.51
CA GLU A 40 0.64 12.71 12.14
C GLU A 40 -0.88 12.55 12.07
N VAL A 41 -1.39 11.67 11.21
CA VAL A 41 -2.83 11.44 11.07
C VAL A 41 -3.21 10.04 11.50
N VAL A 42 -2.69 9.00 10.81
CA VAL A 42 -3.14 7.62 11.02
C VAL A 42 -2.68 7.06 12.37
N GLU A 43 -1.40 7.13 12.67
CA GLU A 43 -0.84 6.57 13.91
C GLU A 43 -1.46 7.16 15.17
N PRO A 44 -1.63 8.51 15.32
CA PRO A 44 -2.29 9.07 16.49
C PRO A 44 -3.77 8.69 16.63
N MET A 45 -4.46 8.44 15.51
CA MET A 45 -5.85 7.98 15.54
C MET A 45 -5.96 6.51 15.96
N VAL A 46 -5.10 5.68 15.42
CA VAL A 46 -5.04 4.25 15.75
C VAL A 46 -4.71 4.06 17.24
N ASN A 47 -3.81 4.86 17.80
CA ASN A 47 -3.48 4.81 19.22
C ASN A 47 -4.65 5.18 20.16
N LYS A 48 -5.70 5.81 19.63
CA LYS A 48 -6.91 6.18 20.37
C LYS A 48 -8.10 5.28 20.10
N GLU A 49 -8.10 4.60 18.94
CA GLU A 49 -9.25 3.85 18.45
C GLU A 49 -8.85 2.41 18.06
N GLU A 50 -9.04 1.50 19.00
CA GLU A 50 -8.68 0.08 18.85
C GLU A 50 -9.32 -0.59 17.62
N SER A 51 -10.56 -0.20 17.30
CA SER A 51 -11.26 -0.75 16.13
C SER A 51 -10.59 -0.33 14.83
N LEU A 52 -10.06 0.90 14.77
CA LEU A 52 -9.30 1.39 13.64
C LEU A 52 -7.94 0.67 13.52
N GLU A 53 -7.26 0.44 14.65
CA GLU A 53 -6.03 -0.36 14.68
C GLU A 53 -6.26 -1.77 14.09
N LYS A 54 -7.32 -2.45 14.54
CA LYS A 54 -7.69 -3.77 14.04
C LYS A 54 -8.02 -3.77 12.56
N ALA A 55 -8.68 -2.73 12.06
CA ALA A 55 -8.96 -2.59 10.62
C ALA A 55 -7.68 -2.47 9.78
N TYR A 56 -6.71 -1.66 10.21
CA TYR A 56 -5.40 -1.59 9.55
C TYR A 56 -4.61 -2.90 9.67
N ALA A 57 -4.62 -3.53 10.84
CA ALA A 57 -3.98 -4.83 11.04
C ALA A 57 -4.58 -5.89 10.09
N ALA A 58 -5.89 -5.89 9.91
CA ALA A 58 -6.55 -6.77 8.94
C ALA A 58 -6.06 -6.52 7.51
N LEU A 59 -5.88 -5.26 7.08
CA LEU A 59 -5.27 -4.96 5.78
C LEU A 59 -3.85 -5.49 5.66
N PHE A 60 -2.99 -5.24 6.65
CA PHE A 60 -1.60 -5.70 6.61
C PHE A 60 -1.50 -7.23 6.55
N ASN A 61 -2.34 -7.93 7.30
CA ASN A 61 -2.33 -9.39 7.37
C ASN A 61 -2.90 -10.06 6.11
N ASN A 62 -3.72 -9.37 5.34
CA ASN A 62 -4.42 -9.93 4.18
C ASN A 62 -3.94 -9.37 2.84
N MET A 63 -2.75 -8.78 2.76
CA MET A 63 -2.16 -8.41 1.47
C MET A 63 -1.88 -9.67 0.64
N SER A 64 -2.47 -9.75 -0.56
CA SER A 64 -2.37 -10.95 -1.40
C SER A 64 -0.95 -11.19 -1.93
N VAL A 65 -0.61 -12.45 -2.12
CA VAL A 65 0.67 -12.84 -2.74
C VAL A 65 0.83 -12.23 -4.14
N SER A 66 -0.26 -12.14 -4.91
CA SER A 66 -0.23 -11.50 -6.23
C SER A 66 0.12 -10.02 -6.16
N LEU A 67 -0.43 -9.30 -5.20
CA LEU A 67 -0.11 -7.89 -4.98
C LEU A 67 1.33 -7.71 -4.49
N SER A 68 1.79 -8.58 -3.57
CA SER A 68 3.18 -8.58 -3.12
C SER A 68 4.16 -8.85 -4.25
N ASN A 69 3.86 -9.83 -5.11
CA ASN A 69 4.69 -10.14 -6.27
C ASN A 69 4.74 -8.96 -7.25
N TYR A 70 3.60 -8.32 -7.49
CA TYR A 70 3.52 -7.13 -8.32
C TYR A 70 4.41 -6.00 -7.80
N VAL A 71 4.30 -5.67 -6.50
CA VAL A 71 5.15 -4.67 -5.85
C VAL A 71 6.62 -5.08 -5.92
N THR A 72 6.94 -6.35 -5.65
CA THR A 72 8.32 -6.87 -5.72
C THR A 72 8.95 -6.65 -7.09
N VAL A 73 8.23 -6.93 -8.15
CA VAL A 73 8.73 -6.69 -9.52
C VAL A 73 9.12 -5.23 -9.71
N ARG A 74 8.31 -4.27 -9.25
CA ARG A 74 8.60 -2.84 -9.38
C ARG A 74 9.77 -2.37 -8.54
N LEU A 75 9.94 -2.97 -7.38
CA LEU A 75 11.06 -2.64 -6.50
C LEU A 75 12.42 -3.15 -7.01
N LEU A 76 12.42 -4.22 -7.75
CA LEU A 76 13.65 -4.95 -8.07
C LEU A 76 14.06 -4.88 -9.54
N TYR A 77 13.11 -4.66 -10.45
CA TYR A 77 13.38 -4.64 -11.88
C TYR A 77 14.02 -3.32 -12.32
N THR A 78 15.28 -3.37 -12.73
CA THR A 78 16.04 -2.15 -13.03
C THR A 78 16.39 -1.92 -14.51
N LYS A 79 16.25 -2.92 -15.41
CA LYS A 79 16.91 -2.77 -16.74
C LYS A 79 16.16 -3.24 -17.98
N GLN A 80 15.05 -3.96 -17.91
CA GLN A 80 14.45 -4.55 -19.12
C GLN A 80 13.07 -4.05 -19.55
N LEU A 81 12.44 -3.33 -18.71
CA LEU A 81 11.36 -2.46 -19.18
C LEU A 81 12.03 -1.12 -19.44
N SER A 82 11.74 -0.50 -20.57
CA SER A 82 11.98 0.94 -20.72
C SER A 82 11.32 1.58 -19.51
N VAL A 83 12.10 1.71 -18.45
CA VAL A 83 11.59 1.99 -17.12
C VAL A 83 11.04 3.39 -17.18
N ALA A 84 9.74 3.49 -17.27
CA ALA A 84 9.08 4.76 -17.14
C ALA A 84 9.64 5.45 -15.89
N PRO A 85 9.95 6.74 -15.93
CA PRO A 85 10.53 7.48 -14.80
C PRO A 85 9.85 7.22 -13.46
N GLN A 86 8.57 6.84 -13.49
CA GLN A 86 7.76 6.50 -12.33
C GLN A 86 8.27 5.30 -11.51
N ILE A 87 8.94 4.33 -12.13
CA ILE A 87 9.48 3.15 -11.40
C ILE A 87 10.69 3.54 -10.56
N ALA A 88 11.55 4.42 -11.07
CA ALA A 88 12.68 4.95 -10.29
C ALA A 88 12.18 5.61 -9.00
N PHE A 89 11.14 6.42 -9.06
CA PHE A 89 10.54 7.05 -7.88
C PHE A 89 9.97 6.05 -6.87
N VAL A 90 9.43 4.92 -7.32
CA VAL A 90 8.95 3.87 -6.40
C VAL A 90 10.10 3.22 -5.67
N GLN A 91 11.21 2.95 -6.36
CA GLN A 91 12.41 2.36 -5.77
C GLN A 91 13.04 3.28 -4.73
N GLU A 92 13.24 4.55 -5.06
CA GLU A 92 13.76 5.57 -4.15
C GLU A 92 12.91 5.70 -2.88
N ARG A 93 11.58 5.73 -3.02
CA ARG A 93 10.68 5.77 -1.86
C ARG A 93 10.76 4.51 -1.02
N ALA A 94 10.81 3.34 -1.66
CA ALA A 94 10.92 2.10 -0.94
C ALA A 94 12.25 1.98 -0.18
N GLU A 95 13.34 2.48 -0.75
CA GLU A 95 14.66 2.53 -0.09
C GLU A 95 14.65 3.45 1.14
N GLN A 96 13.83 4.51 1.14
CA GLN A 96 13.65 5.39 2.31
C GLN A 96 12.76 4.79 3.41
N ILE A 97 11.96 3.77 3.09
CA ILE A 97 10.97 3.19 4.00
C ILE A 97 11.42 1.83 4.53
N LEU A 98 12.04 1.03 3.68
CA LEU A 98 12.49 -0.32 4.02
C LEU A 98 13.81 -0.26 4.81
N PRO A 99 14.14 -1.31 5.58
CA PRO A 99 15.40 -1.38 6.29
C PRO A 99 16.59 -1.18 5.36
N ASP A 100 17.58 -0.44 5.85
CA ASP A 100 18.78 -0.07 5.10
C ASP A 100 19.44 -1.28 4.43
N GLY A 101 19.75 -1.11 3.16
CA GLY A 101 20.43 -2.14 2.37
C GLY A 101 19.58 -3.35 1.97
N LEU A 102 18.34 -3.50 2.49
CA LEU A 102 17.51 -4.69 2.20
C LEU A 102 17.32 -4.91 0.70
N LEU A 103 16.94 -3.88 -0.06
CA LEU A 103 16.73 -4.03 -1.51
C LEU A 103 18.01 -4.39 -2.24
N ASN A 104 19.15 -3.86 -1.82
CA ASN A 104 20.46 -4.19 -2.40
C ASN A 104 20.87 -5.63 -2.11
N ILE A 105 20.64 -6.12 -0.89
CA ILE A 105 20.90 -7.51 -0.51
C ILE A 105 20.02 -8.45 -1.35
N ILE A 106 18.74 -8.11 -1.49
CA ILE A 106 17.81 -8.91 -2.31
C ILE A 106 18.24 -8.90 -3.78
N ARG A 107 18.57 -7.74 -4.34
CA ARG A 107 19.05 -7.64 -5.74
C ARG A 107 20.29 -8.51 -5.96
N LYS A 108 21.29 -8.42 -5.08
CA LYS A 108 22.52 -9.23 -5.18
C LYS A 108 22.26 -10.74 -5.11
N ALA A 109 21.31 -11.15 -4.26
CA ALA A 109 21.05 -12.59 -4.04
C ALA A 109 20.22 -13.24 -5.15
N TYR A 110 19.35 -12.46 -5.82
CA TYR A 110 18.36 -13.03 -6.73
C TYR A 110 18.48 -12.58 -8.19
N SER A 111 19.22 -11.49 -8.48
CA SER A 111 19.42 -11.06 -9.87
C SER A 111 20.37 -12.01 -10.60
N LYS A 112 20.00 -12.35 -11.81
CA LYS A 112 20.91 -13.01 -12.77
C LYS A 112 21.94 -12.00 -13.29
N LYS A 113 22.96 -12.50 -13.99
CA LYS A 113 23.99 -11.65 -14.64
C LYS A 113 23.43 -10.61 -15.60
N ASP A 114 22.29 -10.92 -16.24
CA ASP A 114 21.55 -10.02 -17.15
C ASP A 114 20.60 -9.04 -16.44
N GLY A 115 20.53 -9.09 -15.10
CA GLY A 115 19.64 -8.25 -14.28
C GLY A 115 18.21 -8.76 -14.20
N THR A 116 17.88 -9.92 -14.76
CA THR A 116 16.55 -10.54 -14.67
C THR A 116 16.40 -11.35 -13.38
N MET A 117 15.15 -11.68 -13.01
CA MET A 117 14.83 -12.55 -11.88
C MET A 117 13.86 -13.65 -12.29
N ASP A 118 14.01 -14.82 -11.70
CA ASP A 118 13.06 -15.90 -11.89
C ASP A 118 11.74 -15.66 -11.16
N ALA A 119 10.63 -16.15 -11.73
CA ALA A 119 9.31 -16.04 -11.12
C ALA A 119 9.23 -16.69 -9.70
N LYS A 120 10.03 -17.72 -9.46
CA LYS A 120 10.16 -18.35 -8.13
C LYS A 120 10.77 -17.37 -7.14
N ASN A 121 11.84 -16.68 -7.52
CA ASN A 121 12.53 -15.70 -6.70
C ASN A 121 11.62 -14.51 -6.37
N ILE A 122 10.87 -14.01 -7.36
CA ILE A 122 9.89 -12.92 -7.15
C ILE A 122 8.85 -13.32 -6.10
N ARG A 123 8.35 -14.56 -6.13
CA ARG A 123 7.39 -15.05 -5.14
C ARG A 123 8.00 -15.17 -3.75
N ASP A 124 9.23 -15.64 -3.63
CA ASP A 124 9.92 -15.74 -2.34
C ASP A 124 10.15 -14.36 -1.73
N ILE A 125 10.65 -13.42 -2.51
CA ILE A 125 10.84 -12.03 -2.07
C ILE A 125 9.49 -11.38 -1.69
N GLY A 126 8.46 -11.57 -2.49
CA GLY A 126 7.12 -11.06 -2.21
C GLY A 126 6.59 -11.55 -0.85
N ARG A 127 6.79 -12.83 -0.53
CA ARG A 127 6.43 -13.38 0.80
C ARG A 127 7.21 -12.73 1.93
N ARG A 128 8.50 -12.45 1.74
CA ARG A 128 9.35 -11.80 2.75
C ARG A 128 8.94 -10.36 2.99
N LEU A 129 8.68 -9.60 1.92
CA LEU A 129 8.14 -8.23 2.03
C LEU A 129 6.76 -8.22 2.71
N THR A 130 5.92 -9.21 2.42
CA THR A 130 4.62 -9.35 3.11
C THR A 130 4.83 -9.57 4.61
N ARG A 131 5.81 -10.37 5.04
CA ARG A 131 6.10 -10.54 6.47
C ARG A 131 6.49 -9.25 7.16
N LEU A 132 7.32 -8.41 6.53
CA LEU A 132 7.65 -7.08 7.06
C LEU A 132 6.40 -6.22 7.24
N ILE A 133 5.53 -6.19 6.24
CA ILE A 133 4.29 -5.40 6.28
C ILE A 133 3.33 -5.96 7.34
N GLN A 134 3.33 -7.27 7.58
CA GLN A 134 2.58 -7.91 8.66
C GLN A 134 3.15 -7.63 10.06
N GLY A 135 4.28 -6.92 10.16
CA GLY A 135 4.95 -6.67 11.44
C GLY A 135 5.70 -7.88 11.97
N LYS A 136 6.27 -8.71 11.10
CA LYS A 136 7.06 -9.90 11.48
C LYS A 136 8.51 -9.72 11.09
N ASP A 137 9.40 -10.07 12.01
CA ASP A 137 10.83 -10.15 11.72
C ASP A 137 11.12 -11.25 10.68
N PHE A 138 12.16 -11.10 9.91
CA PHE A 138 12.65 -12.15 9.05
C PHE A 138 14.17 -12.10 8.87
N GLU A 139 14.73 -13.24 8.52
CA GLU A 139 16.15 -13.37 8.19
C GLU A 139 16.34 -13.51 6.68
N PHE A 140 17.35 -12.85 6.15
CA PHE A 140 17.73 -12.98 4.74
C PHE A 140 19.21 -12.66 4.51
N GLY A 141 19.90 -13.56 3.79
CA GLY A 141 21.32 -13.38 3.45
C GLY A 141 22.22 -13.24 4.68
N GLY A 142 21.91 -13.92 5.77
CA GLY A 142 22.62 -13.83 7.05
C GLY A 142 22.32 -12.55 7.84
N ASN A 143 21.42 -11.71 7.36
CA ASN A 143 21.01 -10.49 8.05
C ASN A 143 19.62 -10.67 8.69
N GLN A 144 19.48 -10.18 9.92
CA GLN A 144 18.19 -10.08 10.62
C GLN A 144 17.52 -8.73 10.30
N PHE A 145 16.30 -8.77 9.79
CA PHE A 145 15.48 -7.59 9.54
C PHE A 145 14.34 -7.53 10.54
N LYS A 146 14.31 -6.46 11.32
CA LYS A 146 13.23 -6.20 12.26
C LYS A 146 11.96 -5.78 11.54
N SER A 147 10.83 -6.15 12.13
CA SER A 147 9.51 -5.73 11.67
C SER A 147 9.40 -4.22 11.56
N LEU A 148 8.64 -3.76 10.57
CA LEU A 148 8.34 -2.35 10.41
C LEU A 148 7.36 -1.88 11.49
N GLY A 149 7.63 -0.72 12.09
CA GLY A 149 6.69 -0.02 12.96
C GLY A 149 5.38 0.33 12.23
N PHE A 150 4.32 0.58 12.99
CA PHE A 150 2.98 0.80 12.42
C PHE A 150 2.96 1.94 11.38
N ALA A 151 3.45 3.12 11.72
CA ALA A 151 3.48 4.27 10.80
C ALA A 151 4.31 3.97 9.53
N VAL A 152 5.40 3.21 9.67
CA VAL A 152 6.24 2.82 8.52
C VAL A 152 5.48 1.87 7.59
N ARG A 153 4.70 0.92 8.12
CA ARG A 153 3.83 0.03 7.34
C ARG A 153 2.73 0.81 6.61
N VAL A 154 2.12 1.78 7.28
CA VAL A 154 1.15 2.71 6.69
C VAL A 154 1.79 3.51 5.54
N HIS A 155 2.98 4.07 5.77
CA HIS A 155 3.72 4.82 4.76
C HIS A 155 4.06 3.94 3.55
N PHE A 156 4.50 2.70 3.77
CA PHE A 156 4.76 1.74 2.70
C PHE A 156 3.50 1.41 1.90
N LEU A 157 2.38 1.17 2.57
CA LEU A 157 1.11 0.88 1.91
C LEU A 157 0.65 2.05 1.02
N LEU A 158 0.74 3.29 1.51
CA LEU A 158 0.39 4.48 0.73
C LEU A 158 1.35 4.73 -0.44
N SER A 159 2.66 4.77 -0.16
CA SER A 159 3.67 5.22 -1.12
C SER A 159 4.04 4.16 -2.16
N VAL A 160 4.15 2.91 -1.72
CA VAL A 160 4.68 1.83 -2.56
C VAL A 160 3.57 0.98 -3.16
N VAL A 161 2.53 0.66 -2.38
CA VAL A 161 1.47 -0.23 -2.87
C VAL A 161 0.39 0.56 -3.62
N LEU A 162 -0.27 1.49 -2.95
CA LEU A 162 -1.41 2.21 -3.53
C LEU A 162 -0.99 3.18 -4.63
N TYR A 163 0.01 4.01 -4.35
CA TYR A 163 0.44 5.04 -5.30
C TYR A 163 1.06 4.44 -6.57
N THR A 164 1.85 3.37 -6.45
CA THR A 164 2.38 2.65 -7.62
C THR A 164 1.26 2.05 -8.47
N SER A 165 0.30 1.38 -7.83
CA SER A 165 -0.85 0.80 -8.52
C SER A 165 -1.68 1.86 -9.25
N ARG A 166 -1.81 3.06 -8.67
CA ARG A 166 -2.47 4.21 -9.30
C ARG A 166 -1.70 4.71 -10.51
N CYS A 167 -0.39 4.94 -10.36
CA CYS A 167 0.43 5.50 -11.43
C CYS A 167 0.40 4.62 -12.68
N GLU A 168 0.55 3.31 -12.54
CA GLU A 168 0.54 2.40 -13.69
C GLU A 168 -0.83 2.30 -14.36
N ARG A 169 -1.91 2.38 -13.62
CA ARG A 169 -3.25 2.41 -14.23
C ARG A 169 -3.50 3.67 -15.06
N PHE A 170 -2.97 4.81 -14.63
CA PHE A 170 -3.11 6.07 -15.36
C PHE A 170 -2.35 6.06 -16.69
N HIS A 171 -1.22 5.34 -16.74
CA HIS A 171 -0.41 5.20 -17.95
C HIS A 171 -0.83 4.04 -18.86
N GLY A 172 -1.92 3.37 -18.56
CA GLY A 172 -2.52 2.35 -19.44
C GLY A 172 -1.90 0.97 -19.37
N ASP A 173 -0.92 0.80 -18.47
CA ASP A 173 0.01 -0.31 -18.64
C ASP A 173 -0.38 -1.65 -18.06
N ILE A 174 -1.36 -1.87 -17.18
CA ILE A 174 -1.45 -3.30 -16.77
C ILE A 174 -2.73 -3.75 -16.07
N TYR A 175 -3.46 -2.92 -15.36
CA TYR A 175 -4.58 -3.39 -14.58
C TYR A 175 -5.94 -2.89 -15.07
N SER A 176 -6.37 -3.36 -16.25
CA SER A 176 -7.81 -3.39 -16.50
C SER A 176 -8.32 -4.80 -16.12
N PRO A 177 -9.00 -4.97 -14.99
CA PRO A 177 -9.58 -6.26 -14.61
C PRO A 177 -10.62 -6.74 -15.63
N PHE A 178 -11.04 -5.87 -16.53
CA PHE A 178 -12.11 -6.11 -17.50
C PHE A 178 -11.62 -6.36 -18.95
N LYS A 179 -10.31 -6.30 -19.20
CA LYS A 179 -9.78 -6.51 -20.57
C LYS A 179 -9.54 -7.97 -20.93
N SER A 180 -9.72 -8.91 -20.02
CA SER A 180 -9.52 -10.34 -20.29
C SER A 180 -10.58 -11.16 -19.59
N SER A 181 -11.29 -11.99 -20.34
CA SER A 181 -12.17 -13.05 -19.81
C SER A 181 -11.44 -14.07 -18.92
N ILE A 182 -10.12 -14.02 -18.90
CA ILE A 182 -9.22 -14.90 -18.12
C ILE A 182 -8.62 -14.13 -16.94
N SER A 183 -9.24 -13.06 -16.47
CA SER A 183 -8.77 -12.36 -15.27
C SER A 183 -8.91 -13.29 -14.07
N SER A 184 -7.78 -13.73 -13.51
CA SER A 184 -7.77 -14.62 -12.35
C SER A 184 -8.44 -13.93 -11.16
N LEU A 185 -9.13 -14.71 -10.31
CA LEU A 185 -9.71 -14.20 -9.04
C LEU A 185 -8.69 -13.43 -8.19
N ASN A 186 -7.41 -13.80 -8.27
CA ASN A 186 -6.32 -13.09 -7.61
C ASN A 186 -6.17 -11.62 -8.05
N ARG A 187 -6.48 -11.29 -9.31
CA ARG A 187 -6.47 -9.90 -9.79
C ARG A 187 -7.65 -9.12 -9.24
N TYR A 188 -8.83 -9.74 -9.17
CA TYR A 188 -9.99 -9.12 -8.53
C TYR A 188 -9.72 -8.88 -7.05
N TYR A 189 -9.12 -9.84 -6.36
CA TYR A 189 -8.72 -9.68 -4.98
C TYR A 189 -7.80 -8.47 -4.79
N ALA A 190 -6.73 -8.36 -5.57
CA ALA A 190 -5.80 -7.23 -5.50
C ALA A 190 -6.53 -5.90 -5.72
N TYR A 191 -7.43 -5.83 -6.68
CA TYR A 191 -8.19 -4.63 -6.97
C TYR A 191 -9.11 -4.21 -5.82
N TYR A 192 -9.87 -5.15 -5.26
CA TYR A 192 -10.72 -4.88 -4.11
C TYR A 192 -9.92 -4.51 -2.88
N TYR A 193 -8.78 -5.17 -2.66
CA TYR A 193 -7.87 -4.81 -1.58
C TYR A 193 -7.41 -3.36 -1.68
N LEU A 194 -6.96 -2.91 -2.85
CA LEU A 194 -6.54 -1.53 -3.10
C LEU A 194 -7.68 -0.54 -2.86
N THR A 195 -8.89 -0.89 -3.30
CA THR A 195 -10.11 -0.10 -3.10
C THR A 195 -10.43 0.04 -1.61
N LEU A 196 -10.42 -1.08 -0.88
CA LEU A 196 -10.72 -1.11 0.54
C LEU A 196 -9.68 -0.34 1.36
N ALA A 197 -8.40 -0.52 1.05
CA ALA A 197 -7.32 0.23 1.69
C ALA A 197 -7.47 1.75 1.46
N SER A 198 -7.76 2.15 0.22
CA SER A 198 -7.97 3.57 -0.10
C SER A 198 -9.19 4.16 0.62
N LEU A 199 -10.28 3.40 0.77
CA LEU A 199 -11.45 3.81 1.56
C LEU A 199 -11.11 3.99 3.04
N LEU A 200 -10.36 3.07 3.63
CA LEU A 200 -9.97 3.18 5.03
C LEU A 200 -9.12 4.43 5.27
N PHE A 201 -8.15 4.72 4.40
CA PHE A 201 -7.38 5.96 4.47
C PHE A 201 -8.25 7.20 4.30
N PHE A 202 -9.16 7.19 3.33
CA PHE A 202 -10.08 8.30 3.10
C PHE A 202 -10.89 8.61 4.36
N TRP A 203 -11.54 7.61 4.97
CA TRP A 203 -12.32 7.81 6.18
C TRP A 203 -11.47 8.27 7.36
N THR A 204 -10.26 7.73 7.52
CA THR A 204 -9.33 8.15 8.57
C THR A 204 -8.98 9.63 8.45
N ILE A 205 -8.64 10.10 7.24
CA ILE A 205 -8.26 11.49 7.02
C ILE A 205 -9.48 12.42 7.13
N MET A 206 -10.64 11.99 6.61
CA MET A 206 -11.89 12.75 6.72
C MET A 206 -12.29 12.94 8.17
N ASN A 207 -12.22 11.90 8.99
CA ASN A 207 -12.49 12.03 10.43
C ASN A 207 -11.57 13.08 11.07
N LYS A 208 -10.29 13.08 10.69
CA LYS A 208 -9.32 14.05 11.21
C LYS A 208 -9.59 15.49 10.74
N ILE A 209 -10.12 15.67 9.54
CA ILE A 209 -10.57 16.98 9.04
C ILE A 209 -11.75 17.47 9.89
N VAL A 210 -12.73 16.60 10.11
CA VAL A 210 -13.95 16.93 10.85
C VAL A 210 -13.67 17.21 12.32
N GLU A 211 -12.78 16.45 12.98
CA GLU A 211 -12.36 16.75 14.37
C GLU A 211 -11.81 18.17 14.53
N ARG A 212 -11.26 18.77 13.48
CA ARG A 212 -10.68 20.11 13.49
C ARG A 212 -11.65 21.22 13.10
N ASP A 213 -12.67 20.88 12.31
CA ASP A 213 -13.66 21.82 11.81
C ASP A 213 -14.97 21.65 12.58
N LYS A 214 -15.20 22.53 13.55
CA LYS A 214 -16.37 22.50 14.44
C LYS A 214 -17.71 22.68 13.71
N ASN A 215 -17.68 23.12 12.45
CA ASN A 215 -18.86 23.29 11.61
C ASN A 215 -19.22 22.00 10.85
N LEU A 216 -18.35 20.99 10.87
CA LEU A 216 -18.61 19.71 10.23
C LEU A 216 -18.99 18.68 11.29
N VAL A 217 -20.01 17.90 11.01
CA VAL A 217 -20.42 16.78 11.83
C VAL A 217 -20.28 15.52 10.98
N LEU A 218 -19.37 14.63 11.38
CA LEU A 218 -19.24 13.31 10.80
C LEU A 218 -19.08 12.33 11.95
N PHE A 219 -19.98 11.39 12.01
CA PHE A 219 -19.86 10.28 12.95
C PHE A 219 -19.43 9.03 12.20
N ILE A 220 -18.25 8.51 12.53
CA ILE A 220 -17.73 7.25 11.98
C ILE A 220 -17.75 6.21 13.10
N GLU A 221 -18.56 5.19 12.93
CA GLU A 221 -18.57 4.04 13.83
C GLU A 221 -17.46 3.06 13.43
N TRP A 222 -16.30 3.21 14.04
CA TRP A 222 -15.11 2.41 13.71
C TRP A 222 -15.31 0.92 13.90
N GLY A 223 -16.18 0.50 14.82
CA GLY A 223 -16.57 -0.89 14.99
C GLY A 223 -17.20 -1.50 13.73
N LEU A 224 -18.10 -0.74 13.06
CA LEU A 224 -18.69 -1.15 11.79
C LEU A 224 -17.67 -1.12 10.64
N VAL A 225 -16.81 -0.12 10.61
CA VAL A 225 -15.73 -0.04 9.61
C VAL A 225 -14.82 -1.26 9.73
N LYS A 226 -14.34 -1.58 10.95
CA LYS A 226 -13.52 -2.76 11.23
C LYS A 226 -14.23 -4.03 10.74
N LYS A 227 -15.48 -4.25 11.17
CA LYS A 227 -16.27 -5.43 10.79
C LYS A 227 -16.38 -5.55 9.27
N SER A 228 -16.69 -4.47 8.58
CA SER A 228 -16.80 -4.44 7.11
C SER A 228 -15.47 -4.80 6.44
N VAL A 229 -14.34 -4.29 6.94
CA VAL A 229 -13.00 -4.62 6.43
C VAL A 229 -12.69 -6.09 6.61
N GLU A 230 -12.86 -6.62 7.83
CA GLU A 230 -12.57 -8.01 8.17
C GLU A 230 -13.44 -8.98 7.35
N GLU A 231 -14.75 -8.77 7.31
CA GLU A 231 -15.68 -9.62 6.55
C GLU A 231 -15.38 -9.60 5.05
N THR A 232 -15.09 -8.44 4.50
CA THR A 232 -14.75 -8.31 3.08
C THR A 232 -13.50 -9.11 2.75
N LEU A 233 -12.43 -8.94 3.53
CA LEU A 233 -11.16 -9.66 3.34
C LEU A 233 -11.35 -11.18 3.54
N GLN A 234 -12.13 -11.60 4.53
CA GLN A 234 -12.43 -13.00 4.78
C GLN A 234 -13.21 -13.64 3.62
N ARG A 235 -14.26 -12.98 3.13
CA ARG A 235 -15.01 -13.47 1.95
C ARG A 235 -14.13 -13.63 0.73
N MET A 236 -13.25 -12.67 0.49
CA MET A 236 -12.31 -12.71 -0.64
C MET A 236 -11.31 -13.85 -0.50
N ASN A 237 -10.77 -14.09 0.71
CA ASN A 237 -9.88 -15.22 0.97
C ASN A 237 -10.59 -16.57 0.77
N ASN A 238 -11.82 -16.72 1.26
CA ASN A 238 -12.61 -17.94 1.09
C ASN A 238 -12.86 -18.28 -0.39
N VAL A 239 -13.11 -17.28 -1.22
CA VAL A 239 -13.28 -17.47 -2.68
C VAL A 239 -11.97 -17.92 -3.36
N LEU A 240 -10.80 -17.54 -2.83
CA LEU A 240 -9.51 -17.95 -3.35
C LEU A 240 -9.08 -19.35 -2.91
N THR A 241 -9.51 -19.79 -1.71
CA THR A 241 -9.10 -21.07 -1.13
C THR A 241 -9.99 -22.24 -1.53
N ASN A 242 -11.26 -21.98 -1.89
CA ASN A 242 -12.22 -23.00 -2.31
C ASN A 242 -12.10 -23.40 -3.79
N LYS A 243 -10.91 -23.29 -4.36
CA LYS A 243 -10.51 -23.80 -5.66
C LYS A 243 -9.41 -24.83 -5.53
#